data_0943478b12c0980766d8f75e93f55b13
#
_entry.id   0943478b12c0980766d8f75e93f55b13
#
_cell.length_a   1.000
_cell.length_b   1.000
_cell.length_c   1.000
_cell.angle_alpha   90.00
_cell.angle_beta   90.00
_cell.angle_gamma   90.00
#
_symmetry.space_group_name_H-M   'P 1'
#
loop_
_entity.id
_entity.type
_entity.pdbx_description
1 polymer ?
#
loop_
_entity_poly.entity_id
_entity_poly.type
_entity_poly.pdbx_seq_one_letter_code
_entity_poly.pdbx_strand_id
1 'polypeptide(L)'
;MSFTTKPLPEEFPAFYHGYVAKAAGGDMLDAMAIASARLHAVLKDAPADLVDRRYAPDKWTVKDVLQHVIDGERIFAYRALRFARGDAQELPGYDENVYAPAALTHRRTLADLLHEHDVVREASVLLFRSFSPEMLQRGGIANGRPNTVRAIGWTIAGHAEHHTRILAERYLLKPLP
;
A
#
# COMPACT_ATOMS: atom_id res chain seq x y z
N MET A 1 -25.01 1.28 -7.12
CA MET A 1 -23.71 1.77 -7.64
C MET A 1 -22.65 0.83 -7.12
N SER A 2 -21.77 0.34 -7.97
CA SER A 2 -20.67 -0.52 -7.56
C SER A 2 -19.72 0.31 -6.68
N PHE A 3 -19.45 -0.16 -5.46
CA PHE A 3 -18.64 0.49 -4.44
C PHE A 3 -17.19 0.71 -4.81
N THR A 4 -16.83 0.50 -5.99
CA THR A 4 -15.58 -0.02 -6.41
C THR A 4 -14.93 0.77 -7.52
N THR A 5 -15.64 1.76 -8.09
CA THR A 5 -15.06 2.65 -9.08
C THR A 5 -13.94 3.52 -8.47
N LYS A 6 -12.93 3.83 -9.26
CA LYS A 6 -11.86 4.75 -8.85
C LYS A 6 -12.45 6.06 -8.30
N PRO A 7 -11.84 6.61 -7.23
CA PRO A 7 -12.28 7.86 -6.66
C PRO A 7 -12.01 9.02 -7.62
N LEU A 8 -12.76 10.10 -7.46
CA LEU A 8 -12.51 11.33 -8.17
C LEU A 8 -11.26 12.03 -7.61
N PRO A 9 -10.54 12.81 -8.42
CA PRO A 9 -9.28 13.46 -7.99
C PRO A 9 -9.42 14.34 -6.74
N GLU A 10 -10.59 14.94 -6.51
CA GLU A 10 -10.88 15.79 -5.35
C GLU A 10 -11.08 15.02 -4.04
N GLU A 11 -11.25 13.70 -4.10
CA GLU A 11 -11.48 12.86 -2.93
C GLU A 11 -10.21 12.58 -2.11
N PHE A 12 -9.03 12.88 -2.64
CA PHE A 12 -7.76 12.53 -2.03
C PHE A 12 -6.61 13.44 -2.49
N PRO A 13 -5.48 13.48 -1.75
CA PRO A 13 -4.36 14.35 -2.09
C PRO A 13 -3.78 14.07 -3.48
N ALA A 14 -3.42 15.14 -4.19
CA ALA A 14 -2.78 15.05 -5.51
C ALA A 14 -1.52 14.16 -5.51
N PHE A 15 -0.81 14.08 -4.40
CA PHE A 15 0.33 13.19 -4.21
C PHE A 15 0.01 11.72 -4.54
N TYR A 16 -1.22 11.26 -4.23
CA TYR A 16 -1.63 9.87 -4.47
C TYR A 16 -2.26 9.63 -5.85
N HIS A 17 -2.48 10.67 -6.67
CA HIS A 17 -3.09 10.51 -7.99
C HIS A 17 -2.32 9.50 -8.85
N GLY A 18 -0.98 9.58 -8.83
CA GLY A 18 -0.12 8.65 -9.55
C GLY A 18 -0.20 7.20 -9.04
N TYR A 19 -0.52 6.98 -7.78
CA TYR A 19 -0.74 5.64 -7.22
C TYR A 19 -2.07 5.07 -7.68
N VAL A 20 -3.16 5.81 -7.47
CA VAL A 20 -4.50 5.39 -7.88
C VAL A 20 -4.58 5.15 -9.39
N ALA A 21 -3.89 5.95 -10.19
CA ALA A 21 -3.82 5.75 -11.64
C ALA A 21 -3.19 4.41 -12.03
N LYS A 22 -2.17 3.95 -11.28
CA LYS A 22 -1.47 2.68 -11.53
C LYS A 22 -2.26 1.45 -11.08
N ALA A 23 -3.19 1.60 -10.13
CA ALA A 23 -3.99 0.48 -9.65
C ALA A 23 -4.82 -0.12 -10.80
N ALA A 24 -4.62 -1.40 -11.07
CA ALA A 24 -5.37 -2.18 -12.06
C ALA A 24 -6.59 -2.84 -11.39
N GLY A 25 -7.56 -3.27 -12.20
CA GLY A 25 -8.74 -3.98 -11.71
C GLY A 25 -10.04 -3.23 -11.94
N GLY A 26 -11.14 -3.97 -11.90
CA GLY A 26 -12.50 -3.45 -12.08
C GLY A 26 -13.06 -2.78 -10.82
N ASP A 27 -12.54 -3.20 -9.67
CA ASP A 27 -12.90 -2.65 -8.37
C ASP A 27 -11.71 -2.61 -7.39
N MET A 28 -11.92 -1.99 -6.26
CA MET A 28 -10.89 -1.75 -5.25
C MET A 28 -10.32 -3.05 -4.68
N LEU A 29 -11.15 -4.05 -4.42
CA LEU A 29 -10.69 -5.34 -3.85
C LEU A 29 -9.97 -6.18 -4.91
N ASP A 30 -10.45 -6.14 -6.14
CA ASP A 30 -9.78 -6.72 -7.29
C ASP A 30 -8.40 -6.07 -7.51
N ALA A 31 -8.33 -4.74 -7.42
CA ALA A 31 -7.07 -4.01 -7.50
C ALA A 31 -6.08 -4.40 -6.40
N MET A 32 -6.55 -4.63 -5.17
CA MET A 32 -5.72 -5.12 -4.07
C MET A 32 -5.19 -6.53 -4.34
N ALA A 33 -6.03 -7.43 -4.88
CA ALA A 33 -5.64 -8.79 -5.22
C ALA A 33 -4.60 -8.81 -6.35
N ILE A 34 -4.82 -8.03 -7.41
CA ILE A 34 -3.88 -7.89 -8.54
C ILE A 34 -2.53 -7.36 -8.06
N ALA A 35 -2.53 -6.30 -7.23
CA ALA A 35 -1.30 -5.72 -6.70
C ALA A 35 -0.50 -6.73 -5.85
N SER A 36 -1.16 -7.53 -5.00
CA SER A 36 -0.51 -8.61 -4.25
C SER A 36 0.07 -9.68 -5.16
N ALA A 37 -0.69 -10.16 -6.14
CA ALA A 37 -0.21 -11.19 -7.07
C ALA A 37 1.03 -10.72 -7.84
N ARG A 38 1.06 -9.47 -8.28
CA ARG A 38 2.21 -8.87 -8.97
C ARG A 38 3.42 -8.71 -8.06
N LEU A 39 3.22 -8.25 -6.82
CA LEU A 39 4.29 -8.15 -5.83
C LEU A 39 4.94 -9.52 -5.59
N HIS A 40 4.14 -10.56 -5.36
CA HIS A 40 4.63 -11.92 -5.23
C HIS A 40 5.36 -12.41 -6.48
N ALA A 41 4.83 -12.17 -7.68
CA ALA A 41 5.47 -12.57 -8.93
C ALA A 41 6.86 -11.96 -9.12
N VAL A 42 7.07 -10.73 -8.64
CA VAL A 42 8.37 -10.04 -8.69
C VAL A 42 9.33 -10.57 -7.62
N LEU A 43 8.85 -10.87 -6.41
CA LEU A 43 9.70 -11.12 -5.24
C LEU A 43 9.93 -12.60 -4.92
N LYS A 44 9.02 -13.52 -5.23
CA LYS A 44 9.04 -14.92 -4.75
C LYS A 44 10.33 -15.69 -5.03
N ASP A 45 11.00 -15.35 -6.13
CA ASP A 45 12.25 -15.99 -6.55
C ASP A 45 13.40 -14.97 -6.59
N ALA A 46 13.31 -13.87 -5.83
CA ALA A 46 14.37 -12.88 -5.79
C ALA A 46 15.65 -13.51 -5.22
N PRO A 47 16.81 -13.38 -5.90
CA PRO A 47 18.07 -13.92 -5.42
C PRO A 47 18.42 -13.37 -4.03
N ALA A 48 18.95 -14.23 -3.16
CA ALA A 48 19.26 -13.86 -1.77
C ALA A 48 20.26 -12.70 -1.65
N ASP A 49 21.17 -12.56 -2.59
CA ASP A 49 22.13 -11.45 -2.67
C ASP A 49 21.49 -10.12 -3.10
N LEU A 50 20.32 -10.16 -3.72
CA LEU A 50 19.60 -8.95 -4.14
C LEU A 50 18.65 -8.39 -3.06
N VAL A 51 18.15 -9.22 -2.13
CA VAL A 51 17.13 -8.77 -1.17
C VAL A 51 17.64 -7.72 -0.18
N ASP A 52 18.93 -7.73 0.13
CA ASP A 52 19.61 -6.74 0.97
C ASP A 52 20.38 -5.67 0.15
N ARG A 53 20.24 -5.71 -1.19
CA ARG A 53 20.87 -4.76 -2.08
C ARG A 53 20.10 -3.44 -2.14
N ARG A 54 20.84 -2.35 -2.26
CA ARG A 54 20.36 -1.00 -2.61
C ARG A 54 20.73 -0.71 -4.05
N TYR A 55 19.86 -0.11 -4.83
CA TYR A 55 20.19 0.28 -6.21
C TYR A 55 21.05 1.55 -6.29
N ALA A 56 21.14 2.32 -5.19
CA ALA A 56 22.03 3.46 -5.02
C ALA A 56 22.33 3.66 -3.51
N PRO A 57 23.40 4.39 -3.12
CA PRO A 57 23.88 4.48 -1.73
C PRO A 57 22.81 4.87 -0.71
N ASP A 58 21.97 5.86 -1.01
CA ASP A 58 20.97 6.40 -0.09
C ASP A 58 19.56 5.82 -0.31
N LYS A 59 19.46 4.67 -0.98
CA LYS A 59 18.18 4.02 -1.28
C LYS A 59 17.94 2.85 -0.34
N TRP A 60 16.67 2.48 -0.21
CA TRP A 60 16.22 1.34 0.58
C TRP A 60 16.68 0.02 -0.04
N THR A 61 16.77 -1.02 0.76
CA THR A 61 16.91 -2.41 0.28
C THR A 61 15.57 -2.91 -0.24
N VAL A 62 15.57 -4.05 -0.94
CA VAL A 62 14.32 -4.72 -1.36
C VAL A 62 13.43 -5.01 -0.14
N LYS A 63 14.03 -5.48 0.96
CA LYS A 63 13.29 -5.75 2.20
C LYS A 63 12.72 -4.48 2.84
N ASP A 64 13.47 -3.37 2.82
CA ASP A 64 12.97 -2.08 3.33
C ASP A 64 11.77 -1.58 2.50
N VAL A 65 11.81 -1.73 1.16
CA VAL A 65 10.67 -1.38 0.29
C VAL A 65 9.46 -2.23 0.61
N LEU A 66 9.62 -3.55 0.79
CA LEU A 66 8.50 -4.43 1.13
C LEU A 66 7.93 -4.09 2.51
N GLN A 67 8.78 -3.83 3.51
CA GLN A 67 8.32 -3.41 4.84
C GLN A 67 7.57 -2.06 4.78
N HIS A 68 8.05 -1.11 3.98
CA HIS A 68 7.34 0.16 3.78
C HIS A 68 5.95 -0.04 3.18
N VAL A 69 5.78 -0.97 2.23
CA VAL A 69 4.46 -1.31 1.69
C VAL A 69 3.55 -1.85 2.79
N ILE A 70 4.05 -2.74 3.64
CA ILE A 70 3.32 -3.33 4.77
C ILE A 70 2.91 -2.27 5.79
N ASP A 71 3.85 -1.43 6.22
CA ASP A 71 3.59 -0.37 7.21
C ASP A 71 2.62 0.67 6.67
N GLY A 72 2.80 1.08 5.42
CA GLY A 72 1.89 2.00 4.73
C GLY A 72 0.46 1.45 4.69
N GLU A 73 0.28 0.17 4.38
CA GLU A 73 -1.04 -0.45 4.35
C GLU A 73 -1.71 -0.46 5.74
N ARG A 74 -0.97 -0.77 6.82
CA ARG A 74 -1.49 -0.68 8.19
C ARG A 74 -1.97 0.73 8.54
N ILE A 75 -1.19 1.74 8.19
CA ILE A 75 -1.53 3.14 8.45
C ILE A 75 -2.75 3.55 7.63
N PHE A 76 -2.81 3.19 6.36
CA PHE A 76 -3.97 3.45 5.51
C PHE A 76 -5.22 2.73 6.00
N ALA A 77 -5.13 1.45 6.37
CA ALA A 77 -6.25 0.68 6.90
C ALA A 77 -6.77 1.28 8.22
N TYR A 78 -5.89 1.72 9.12
CA TYR A 78 -6.26 2.43 10.34
C TYR A 78 -7.01 3.73 10.04
N ARG A 79 -6.53 4.53 9.09
CA ARG A 79 -7.22 5.76 8.67
C ARG A 79 -8.60 5.46 8.09
N ALA A 80 -8.69 4.46 7.20
CA ALA A 80 -9.96 4.02 6.63
C ALA A 80 -10.96 3.58 7.70
N LEU A 81 -10.52 2.81 8.70
CA LEU A 81 -11.34 2.40 9.84
C LEU A 81 -11.89 3.61 10.61
N ARG A 82 -11.02 4.56 10.97
CA ARG A 82 -11.40 5.78 11.71
C ARG A 82 -12.46 6.58 10.96
N PHE A 83 -12.21 6.86 9.69
CA PHE A 83 -13.12 7.64 8.85
C PHE A 83 -14.44 6.90 8.60
N ALA A 84 -14.38 5.58 8.34
CA ALA A 84 -15.58 4.77 8.15
C ALA A 84 -16.48 4.75 9.40
N ARG A 85 -15.90 4.88 10.60
CA ARG A 85 -16.66 4.98 11.87
C ARG A 85 -17.14 6.39 12.21
N GLY A 86 -16.84 7.38 11.35
CA GLY A 86 -17.26 8.76 11.54
C GLY A 86 -16.39 9.54 12.53
N ASP A 87 -15.16 9.10 12.75
CA ASP A 87 -14.23 9.83 13.61
C ASP A 87 -13.79 11.12 12.92
N ALA A 88 -14.04 12.24 13.57
CA ALA A 88 -13.76 13.58 13.05
C ALA A 88 -12.35 14.09 13.42
N GLN A 89 -11.57 13.35 14.21
CA GLN A 89 -10.24 13.78 14.59
C GLN A 89 -9.29 13.74 13.39
N GLU A 90 -8.49 14.77 13.24
CA GLU A 90 -7.38 14.78 12.29
C GLU A 90 -6.34 13.74 12.69
N LEU A 91 -5.91 12.93 11.73
CA LEU A 91 -4.92 11.90 11.95
C LEU A 91 -3.52 12.38 11.52
N PRO A 92 -2.47 12.12 12.31
CA PRO A 92 -1.13 12.58 12.00
C PRO A 92 -0.56 11.89 10.75
N GLY A 93 0.44 12.55 10.15
CA GLY A 93 1.35 11.94 9.20
C GLY A 93 2.37 11.03 9.88
N TYR A 94 3.21 10.41 9.08
CA TYR A 94 4.40 9.71 9.53
C TYR A 94 5.52 9.96 8.51
N ASP A 95 6.77 9.76 8.93
CA ASP A 95 7.94 9.86 8.05
C ASP A 95 8.46 8.46 7.75
N GLU A 96 8.27 8.02 6.54
CA GLU A 96 8.72 6.72 6.05
C GLU A 96 10.24 6.54 6.09
N ASN A 97 11.01 7.65 6.00
CA ASN A 97 12.47 7.60 6.07
C ASN A 97 12.98 7.38 7.51
N VAL A 98 12.17 7.73 8.51
CA VAL A 98 12.43 7.38 9.92
C VAL A 98 12.02 5.94 10.20
N TYR A 99 10.92 5.47 9.60
CA TYR A 99 10.41 4.11 9.83
C TYR A 99 11.31 3.04 9.21
N ALA A 100 11.79 3.24 7.98
CA ALA A 100 12.55 2.23 7.27
C ALA A 100 13.78 1.71 8.07
N PRO A 101 14.70 2.54 8.61
CA PRO A 101 15.79 2.04 9.41
C PRO A 101 15.36 1.47 10.76
N ALA A 102 14.25 1.97 11.35
CA ALA A 102 13.71 1.49 12.62
C ALA A 102 13.07 0.10 12.51
N ALA A 103 12.64 -0.30 11.32
CA ALA A 103 12.02 -1.61 11.06
C ALA A 103 13.00 -2.78 11.15
N LEU A 104 14.33 -2.54 11.12
CA LEU A 104 15.39 -3.56 11.28
C LEU A 104 15.22 -4.76 10.33
N THR A 105 14.86 -4.50 9.09
CA THR A 105 14.52 -5.53 8.07
C THR A 105 15.66 -6.53 7.81
N HIS A 106 16.91 -6.14 8.08
CA HIS A 106 18.08 -7.02 7.98
C HIS A 106 17.99 -8.24 8.91
N ARG A 107 17.15 -8.21 9.96
CA ARG A 107 16.88 -9.32 10.89
C ARG A 107 15.80 -10.28 10.41
N ARG A 108 15.21 -10.01 9.25
CA ARG A 108 14.06 -10.76 8.74
C ARG A 108 14.39 -11.42 7.41
N THR A 109 13.74 -12.52 7.11
CA THR A 109 13.80 -13.13 5.79
C THR A 109 12.79 -12.47 4.83
N LEU A 110 13.01 -12.59 3.53
CA LEU A 110 12.03 -12.16 2.52
C LEU A 110 10.71 -12.94 2.67
N ALA A 111 10.79 -14.24 3.00
CA ALA A 111 9.61 -15.08 3.20
C ALA A 111 8.75 -14.61 4.39
N ASP A 112 9.37 -14.19 5.51
CA ASP A 112 8.63 -13.61 6.64
C ASP A 112 7.91 -12.33 6.25
N LEU A 113 8.56 -11.47 5.47
CA LEU A 113 7.98 -10.21 5.02
C LEU A 113 6.82 -10.43 4.03
N LEU A 114 6.97 -11.39 3.11
CA LEU A 114 5.89 -11.76 2.19
C LEU A 114 4.68 -12.34 2.94
N HIS A 115 4.92 -13.21 3.92
CA HIS A 115 3.86 -13.75 4.76
C HIS A 115 3.15 -12.64 5.56
N GLU A 116 3.90 -11.71 6.15
CA GLU A 116 3.32 -10.56 6.85
C GLU A 116 2.48 -9.67 5.91
N HIS A 117 2.96 -9.42 4.69
CA HIS A 117 2.20 -8.70 3.68
C HIS A 117 0.86 -9.39 3.39
N ASP A 118 0.84 -10.70 3.24
CA ASP A 118 -0.38 -11.47 2.96
C ASP A 118 -1.39 -11.35 4.10
N VAL A 119 -0.95 -11.51 5.34
CA VAL A 119 -1.81 -11.38 6.53
C VAL A 119 -2.38 -9.96 6.65
N VAL A 120 -1.57 -8.94 6.44
CA VAL A 120 -2.02 -7.53 6.47
C VAL A 120 -3.00 -7.24 5.34
N ARG A 121 -2.73 -7.74 4.13
CA ARG A 121 -3.63 -7.61 2.98
C ARG A 121 -4.97 -8.31 3.22
N GLU A 122 -4.95 -9.52 3.76
CA GLU A 122 -6.19 -10.22 4.11
C GLU A 122 -7.01 -9.43 5.13
N ALA A 123 -6.37 -8.92 6.19
CA ALA A 123 -7.03 -8.07 7.18
C ALA A 123 -7.62 -6.80 6.55
N SER A 124 -6.90 -6.14 5.63
CA SER A 124 -7.39 -4.97 4.89
C SER A 124 -8.60 -5.32 4.03
N VAL A 125 -8.55 -6.42 3.28
CA VAL A 125 -9.67 -6.89 2.44
C VAL A 125 -10.91 -7.15 3.30
N LEU A 126 -10.77 -7.83 4.44
CA LEU A 126 -11.87 -8.07 5.36
C LEU A 126 -12.45 -6.77 5.93
N LEU A 127 -11.58 -5.81 6.28
CA LEU A 127 -11.99 -4.49 6.74
C LEU A 127 -12.84 -3.77 5.69
N PHE A 128 -12.34 -3.65 4.46
CA PHE A 128 -13.04 -2.93 3.39
C PHE A 128 -14.34 -3.64 2.97
N ARG A 129 -14.40 -4.97 3.02
CA ARG A 129 -15.65 -5.74 2.82
C ARG A 129 -16.70 -5.45 3.87
N SER A 130 -16.33 -5.06 5.07
CA SER A 130 -17.25 -4.72 6.16
C SER A 130 -17.88 -3.34 6.04
N PHE A 131 -17.41 -2.51 5.12
CA PHE A 131 -17.89 -1.15 4.98
C PHE A 131 -19.15 -1.09 4.08
N SER A 132 -20.15 -0.35 4.56
CA SER A 132 -21.32 -0.03 3.74
C SER A 132 -20.95 1.02 2.67
N PRO A 133 -21.84 1.22 1.69
CA PRO A 133 -21.69 2.26 0.70
C PRO A 133 -21.43 3.65 1.27
N GLU A 134 -22.21 3.99 2.28
CA GLU A 134 -22.13 5.28 2.95
C GLU A 134 -20.81 5.44 3.71
N MET A 135 -20.30 4.34 4.30
CA MET A 135 -18.97 4.33 4.95
C MET A 135 -17.86 4.59 3.95
N LEU A 136 -17.94 4.03 2.76
CA LEU A 136 -16.93 4.24 1.71
C LEU A 136 -16.86 5.68 1.21
N GLN A 137 -17.96 6.43 1.31
CA GLN A 137 -18.01 7.84 0.94
C GLN A 137 -17.57 8.78 2.07
N ARG A 138 -17.51 8.28 3.31
CA ARG A 138 -17.01 9.09 4.43
C ARG A 138 -15.55 9.43 4.21
N GLY A 139 -15.14 10.53 4.80
CA GLY A 139 -13.76 10.99 4.75
C GLY A 139 -13.35 11.70 6.02
N GLY A 140 -12.09 12.07 6.06
CA GLY A 140 -11.50 12.84 7.16
C GLY A 140 -10.17 13.43 6.71
N ILE A 141 -9.52 14.08 7.65
CA ILE A 141 -8.20 14.72 7.44
C ILE A 141 -7.11 13.80 7.96
N ALA A 142 -6.13 13.50 7.11
CA ALA A 142 -4.92 12.80 7.51
C ALA A 142 -3.70 13.48 6.90
N ASN A 143 -2.73 13.79 7.74
CA ASN A 143 -1.53 14.54 7.35
C ASN A 143 -1.89 15.88 6.67
N GLY A 144 -2.83 16.61 7.26
CA GLY A 144 -3.31 17.90 6.76
C GLY A 144 -4.10 17.87 5.45
N ARG A 145 -4.51 16.68 4.97
CA ARG A 145 -5.15 16.51 3.65
C ARG A 145 -6.44 15.68 3.75
N PRO A 146 -7.48 16.05 3.00
CA PRO A 146 -8.71 15.26 2.94
C PRO A 146 -8.49 13.92 2.23
N ASN A 147 -9.21 12.90 2.70
CA ASN A 147 -9.21 11.57 2.10
C ASN A 147 -10.56 10.90 2.35
N THR A 148 -11.15 10.27 1.34
CA THR A 148 -12.30 9.39 1.53
C THR A 148 -11.84 7.95 1.82
N VAL A 149 -12.69 7.18 2.50
CA VAL A 149 -12.42 5.74 2.76
C VAL A 149 -12.20 5.00 1.45
N ARG A 150 -13.02 5.27 0.43
CA ARG A 150 -12.87 4.69 -0.90
C ARG A 150 -11.51 5.01 -1.51
N ALA A 151 -11.09 6.26 -1.45
CA ALA A 151 -9.82 6.69 -2.00
C ALA A 151 -8.63 6.03 -1.28
N ILE A 152 -8.72 5.83 0.04
CA ILE A 152 -7.71 5.11 0.80
C ILE A 152 -7.56 3.66 0.30
N GLY A 153 -8.66 2.95 0.05
CA GLY A 153 -8.58 1.58 -0.46
C GLY A 153 -7.89 1.49 -1.83
N TRP A 154 -8.21 2.40 -2.75
CA TRP A 154 -7.52 2.49 -4.03
C TRP A 154 -6.05 2.92 -3.88
N THR A 155 -5.75 3.76 -2.90
CA THR A 155 -4.37 4.16 -2.58
C THR A 155 -3.55 2.97 -2.09
N ILE A 156 -4.10 2.10 -1.24
CA ILE A 156 -3.43 0.86 -0.80
C ILE A 156 -3.00 0.01 -2.00
N ALA A 157 -3.93 -0.26 -2.93
CA ALA A 157 -3.61 -1.04 -4.13
C ALA A 157 -2.55 -0.35 -5.01
N GLY A 158 -2.73 0.94 -5.27
CA GLY A 158 -1.84 1.71 -6.13
C GLY A 158 -0.45 1.96 -5.53
N HIS A 159 -0.36 2.06 -4.22
CA HIS A 159 0.90 2.17 -3.49
C HIS A 159 1.73 0.88 -3.62
N ALA A 160 1.11 -0.28 -3.39
CA ALA A 160 1.76 -1.57 -3.60
C ALA A 160 2.20 -1.74 -5.06
N GLU A 161 1.34 -1.42 -6.02
CA GLU A 161 1.67 -1.47 -7.46
C GLU A 161 2.85 -0.54 -7.81
N HIS A 162 2.89 0.67 -7.26
CA HIS A 162 3.98 1.62 -7.47
C HIS A 162 5.32 1.05 -6.99
N HIS A 163 5.37 0.52 -5.78
CA HIS A 163 6.59 -0.04 -5.22
C HIS A 163 6.99 -1.36 -5.90
N THR A 164 6.03 -2.17 -6.34
CA THR A 164 6.29 -3.36 -7.16
C THR A 164 6.99 -2.99 -8.47
N ARG A 165 6.58 -1.90 -9.14
CA ARG A 165 7.27 -1.39 -10.33
C ARG A 165 8.68 -0.92 -10.03
N ILE A 166 8.89 -0.21 -8.93
CA ILE A 166 10.23 0.19 -8.49
C ILE A 166 11.12 -1.03 -8.27
N LEU A 167 10.60 -2.08 -7.60
CA LEU A 167 11.32 -3.32 -7.37
C LEU A 167 11.70 -4.01 -8.69
N ALA A 168 10.78 -4.09 -9.63
CA ALA A 168 11.04 -4.67 -10.95
C ALA A 168 12.07 -3.89 -11.76
N GLU A 169 11.91 -2.56 -11.84
CA GLU A 169 12.67 -1.70 -12.75
C GLU A 169 14.04 -1.29 -12.19
N ARG A 170 14.11 -0.94 -10.89
CA ARG A 170 15.32 -0.37 -10.28
C ARG A 170 16.22 -1.41 -9.65
N TYR A 171 15.66 -2.50 -9.15
CA TYR A 171 16.44 -3.60 -8.55
C TYR A 171 16.70 -4.72 -9.54
N LEU A 172 16.26 -4.58 -10.80
CA LEU A 172 16.42 -5.56 -11.87
C LEU A 172 15.90 -6.94 -11.49
N LEU A 173 14.79 -6.96 -10.75
CA LEU A 173 14.03 -8.14 -10.45
C LEU A 173 13.18 -8.54 -11.68
N LYS A 174 12.28 -9.50 -11.52
CA LYS A 174 11.46 -9.95 -12.65
C LYS A 174 10.58 -8.79 -13.18
N PRO A 175 10.38 -8.69 -14.51
CA PRO A 175 9.42 -7.74 -15.07
C PRO A 175 8.02 -8.02 -14.51
N LEU A 176 7.18 -6.99 -14.54
CA LEU A 176 5.77 -7.12 -14.16
C LEU A 176 5.05 -8.06 -15.13
N PRO A 177 4.22 -8.99 -14.62
CA PRO A 177 3.36 -9.82 -15.44
C PRO A 177 2.21 -9.03 -16.06
#